data_f8ff2d198d6da86522a3f088d7b7db77
#
_entry.id   f8ff2d198d6da86522a3f088d7b7db77
#
_cell.length_a   1.000
_cell.length_b   1.000
_cell.length_c   1.000
_cell.angle_alpha   90.00
_cell.angle_beta   90.00
_cell.angle_gamma   90.00
#
_symmetry.space_group_name_H-M   'P 1'
#
loop_
_entity.id
_entity.type
_entity.pdbx_description
1 polymer ?
#
loop_
_entity_poly.entity_id
_entity_poly.type
_entity_poly.pdbx_seq_one_letter_code
_entity_poly.pdbx_strand_id
1 'polypeptide(L)'
;MDSTRRRPLWVFSPVLALAGFLVLFCLSLAAPSPSQPDLPLQLSQVAPALSDGAQEETLYQQPLSQPQWSQPACAIIAARSPYTVYLDGTLLASYTPGPFEHGRLVHWVLLPDTDLSGQLLTVCAPSQDLTVLVGEYSDLLLHFRNANVPTLFFSGLFLFLGSLIWLLSLGAKAAIGGQRLRTLRYLSALVLLVSLWISMDGAVFQFAGLSGAVMYVLAMYAFMAMPLFMLQFYRSMMAPDSRGLRLLCRLHVLNLCLCGLLQALGIAPLHKTLHLTHALMIATLLALLGQLVRWLGSAFRRQAQVMLGGFAALGYCCAAAFLDYYLGGQQLYLILFSAGILLYVASLLAVSMGYLYQEMVKSSQMRYYQKMANTDLMTQLASRTAFEERVRLSPTLAGPCACIVMDINGLKQVNDTLGHSAGDQLIRSAAENILSVFEPLGTCYRMGGDEFAVLLENTTAAQVRKALSQLDLSISRSNLTQSVPLSLAVGHATGQDAPIQALFHDADTAMYRNKNQMKRRAAAPS
;
A
#
# COMPACT_ATOMS: atom_id res chain seq x y z
N MET A 1 29.35 9.68 -2.25
CA MET A 1 29.37 8.71 -1.15
C MET A 1 28.08 7.92 -1.15
N ASP A 2 28.20 6.73 -1.63
CA ASP A 2 27.09 5.84 -1.97
C ASP A 2 26.60 5.12 -0.72
N SER A 3 25.50 5.58 -0.13
CA SER A 3 24.83 4.89 0.96
C SER A 3 23.83 3.90 0.36
N THR A 4 24.31 2.72 0.03
CA THR A 4 23.46 1.54 -0.18
C THR A 4 22.69 1.27 1.13
N ARG A 5 21.59 1.98 1.36
CA ARG A 5 20.64 1.67 2.43
C ARG A 5 20.12 0.26 2.16
N ARG A 6 20.66 -0.72 2.89
CA ARG A 6 20.08 -2.07 2.95
C ARG A 6 18.61 -1.91 3.29
N ARG A 7 17.74 -2.31 2.35
CA ARG A 7 16.30 -2.31 2.61
C ARG A 7 16.06 -3.27 3.78
N PRO A 8 15.34 -2.85 4.83
CA PRO A 8 15.15 -3.72 5.99
C PRO A 8 14.35 -4.96 5.56
N LEU A 9 14.72 -6.13 6.08
CA LEU A 9 14.14 -7.46 5.73
C LEU A 9 12.61 -7.51 5.82
N TRP A 10 11.99 -6.72 6.70
CA TRP A 10 10.53 -6.64 6.81
C TRP A 10 9.81 -6.15 5.53
N VAL A 11 10.51 -5.48 4.62
CA VAL A 11 9.96 -5.05 3.32
C VAL A 11 9.60 -6.26 2.45
N PHE A 12 10.32 -7.38 2.61
CA PHE A 12 10.10 -8.61 1.86
C PHE A 12 9.21 -9.61 2.60
N SER A 13 8.78 -9.32 3.83
CA SER A 13 7.98 -10.23 4.64
C SER A 13 6.70 -10.75 3.96
N PRO A 14 5.91 -9.95 3.21
CA PRO A 14 4.73 -10.46 2.50
C PRO A 14 5.09 -11.43 1.36
N VAL A 15 6.23 -11.21 0.69
CA VAL A 15 6.69 -12.09 -0.39
C VAL A 15 7.17 -13.43 0.18
N LEU A 16 7.87 -13.41 1.31
CA LEU A 16 8.30 -14.62 2.02
C LEU A 16 7.10 -15.39 2.57
N ALA A 17 6.09 -14.69 3.11
CA ALA A 17 4.85 -15.31 3.57
C ALA A 17 4.09 -15.97 2.40
N LEU A 18 4.01 -15.31 1.23
CA LEU A 18 3.41 -15.87 0.03
C LEU A 18 4.17 -17.12 -0.43
N ALA A 19 5.50 -17.07 -0.48
CA ALA A 19 6.32 -18.22 -0.88
C ALA A 19 6.12 -19.40 0.08
N GLY A 20 6.13 -19.16 1.40
CA GLY A 20 5.86 -20.17 2.41
C GLY A 20 4.46 -20.77 2.27
N PHE A 21 3.44 -19.94 2.05
CA PHE A 21 2.08 -20.39 1.81
C PHE A 21 1.96 -21.24 0.54
N LEU A 22 2.57 -20.83 -0.58
CA LEU A 22 2.56 -21.60 -1.82
C LEU A 22 3.22 -22.97 -1.66
N VAL A 23 4.30 -23.06 -0.90
CA VAL A 23 4.95 -24.33 -0.59
C VAL A 23 4.00 -25.24 0.21
N LEU A 24 3.38 -24.70 1.27
CA LEU A 24 2.41 -25.47 2.08
C LEU A 24 1.19 -25.88 1.25
N PHE A 25 0.69 -25.02 0.38
CA PHE A 25 -0.42 -25.30 -0.52
C PHE A 25 -0.05 -26.41 -1.52
N CYS A 26 1.13 -26.32 -2.16
CA CYS A 26 1.61 -27.37 -3.06
C CYS A 26 1.83 -28.70 -2.34
N LEU A 27 2.36 -28.70 -1.12
CA LEU A 27 2.51 -29.90 -0.31
C LEU A 27 1.15 -30.51 0.06
N SER A 28 0.14 -29.68 0.35
CA SER A 28 -1.21 -30.18 0.64
C SER A 28 -1.90 -30.81 -0.58
N LEU A 29 -1.58 -30.34 -1.79
CA LEU A 29 -2.09 -30.89 -3.05
C LEU A 29 -1.31 -32.13 -3.54
N ALA A 30 -0.03 -32.22 -3.20
CA ALA A 30 0.86 -33.31 -3.63
C ALA A 30 0.72 -34.60 -2.80
N ALA A 31 -0.09 -34.59 -1.74
CA ALA A 31 -0.37 -35.79 -0.99
C ALA A 31 -1.07 -36.84 -1.88
N PRO A 32 -0.62 -38.10 -1.89
CA PRO A 32 -1.19 -39.13 -2.75
C PRO A 32 -2.70 -39.28 -2.51
N SER A 33 -3.48 -39.33 -3.60
CA SER A 33 -4.91 -39.60 -3.53
C SER A 33 -5.08 -41.09 -3.26
N PRO A 34 -5.68 -41.52 -2.14
CA PRO A 34 -6.06 -42.90 -1.98
C PRO A 34 -7.14 -43.30 -3.00
N SER A 35 -7.18 -44.57 -3.34
CA SER A 35 -8.27 -45.17 -4.10
C SER A 35 -9.60 -44.84 -3.42
N GLN A 36 -10.62 -44.45 -4.16
CA GLN A 36 -11.93 -43.97 -3.73
C GLN A 36 -12.18 -44.03 -2.20
N PRO A 37 -12.25 -42.86 -1.52
CA PRO A 37 -12.43 -42.84 -0.07
C PRO A 37 -13.79 -43.43 0.29
N ASP A 38 -13.82 -44.40 1.20
CA ASP A 38 -15.06 -44.76 1.88
C ASP A 38 -15.57 -43.54 2.65
N LEU A 39 -16.87 -43.26 2.54
CA LEU A 39 -17.47 -42.14 3.27
C LEU A 39 -17.29 -42.36 4.76
N PRO A 40 -16.73 -41.42 5.51
CA PRO A 40 -16.52 -41.57 6.95
C PRO A 40 -17.86 -41.77 7.65
N LEU A 41 -17.89 -42.73 8.56
CA LEU A 41 -19.07 -43.04 9.36
C LEU A 41 -19.29 -41.90 10.37
N GLN A 42 -20.41 -41.19 10.28
CA GLN A 42 -20.78 -40.18 11.27
C GLN A 42 -21.57 -40.84 12.39
N LEU A 43 -21.09 -40.74 13.64
CA LEU A 43 -21.83 -41.27 14.78
C LEU A 43 -23.14 -40.53 14.99
N SER A 44 -24.23 -41.28 15.13
CA SER A 44 -25.54 -40.73 15.47
C SER A 44 -25.60 -40.34 16.95
N GLN A 45 -26.24 -39.20 17.21
CA GLN A 45 -26.52 -38.77 18.56
C GLN A 45 -27.61 -39.68 19.16
N VAL A 46 -27.33 -40.31 20.30
CA VAL A 46 -28.29 -41.02 21.10
C VAL A 46 -28.85 -40.07 22.17
N ALA A 47 -30.12 -40.20 22.53
CA ALA A 47 -30.77 -39.33 23.52
C ALA A 47 -29.94 -39.19 24.81
N PRO A 48 -30.01 -38.02 25.50
CA PRO A 48 -29.22 -37.79 26.70
C PRO A 48 -29.49 -38.86 27.74
N ALA A 49 -28.43 -39.54 28.15
CA ALA A 49 -28.52 -40.47 29.30
C ALA A 49 -28.39 -39.61 30.57
N LEU A 50 -29.39 -39.66 31.43
CA LEU A 50 -29.32 -39.09 32.77
C LEU A 50 -28.30 -39.90 33.57
N SER A 51 -27.11 -39.39 33.78
CA SER A 51 -26.23 -39.89 34.83
C SER A 51 -26.71 -39.36 36.18
N ASP A 52 -26.75 -40.22 37.17
CA ASP A 52 -27.16 -39.89 38.54
C ASP A 52 -26.34 -38.67 39.07
N GLY A 53 -26.95 -37.51 39.02
CA GLY A 53 -26.61 -36.40 39.90
C GLY A 53 -25.82 -35.20 39.36
N ALA A 54 -25.45 -35.07 38.06
CA ALA A 54 -24.86 -33.83 37.56
C ALA A 54 -24.75 -33.80 36.05
N GLN A 55 -25.30 -32.79 35.42
CA GLN A 55 -25.19 -32.39 34.02
C GLN A 55 -25.66 -33.39 32.96
N GLU A 56 -26.55 -32.97 32.06
CA GLU A 56 -26.96 -33.74 30.88
C GLU A 56 -25.72 -33.96 29.99
N GLU A 57 -25.24 -35.22 29.92
CA GLU A 57 -24.18 -35.61 28.99
C GLU A 57 -24.82 -36.11 27.69
N THR A 58 -24.39 -35.56 26.57
CA THR A 58 -24.80 -36.07 25.25
C THR A 58 -23.89 -37.23 24.87
N LEU A 59 -24.53 -38.38 24.59
CA LEU A 59 -23.85 -39.60 24.17
C LEU A 59 -23.94 -39.76 22.66
N TYR A 60 -22.80 -39.93 22.01
CA TYR A 60 -22.69 -40.38 20.62
C TYR A 60 -22.28 -41.85 20.66
N GLN A 61 -23.14 -42.73 20.19
CA GLN A 61 -22.88 -44.17 20.22
C GLN A 61 -23.12 -44.81 18.86
N GLN A 62 -22.22 -45.70 18.46
CA GLN A 62 -22.41 -46.52 17.29
C GLN A 62 -21.63 -47.82 17.40
N PRO A 63 -22.25 -48.99 17.14
CA PRO A 63 -21.49 -50.22 16.93
C PRO A 63 -20.69 -50.10 15.63
N LEU A 64 -19.41 -50.40 15.70
CA LEU A 64 -18.54 -50.42 14.55
C LEU A 64 -18.86 -51.64 13.72
N SER A 65 -19.51 -51.47 12.58
CA SER A 65 -19.78 -52.53 11.62
C SER A 65 -18.71 -52.50 10.55
N GLN A 66 -17.84 -53.46 10.61
CA GLN A 66 -16.82 -53.73 9.59
C GLN A 66 -16.07 -52.54 9.01
N PRO A 67 -14.88 -52.49 9.10
CA PRO A 67 -14.06 -52.70 7.93
C PRO A 67 -12.66 -53.21 8.31
N GLN A 68 -11.96 -53.76 7.36
CA GLN A 68 -10.53 -53.99 7.43
C GLN A 68 -9.80 -52.63 7.27
N TRP A 69 -9.93 -51.77 8.28
CA TRP A 69 -9.12 -50.55 8.34
C TRP A 69 -7.71 -50.93 8.78
N SER A 70 -6.70 -50.41 8.05
CA SER A 70 -5.30 -50.64 8.42
C SER A 70 -4.85 -49.67 9.54
N GLN A 71 -5.46 -48.51 9.62
CA GLN A 71 -5.25 -47.52 10.69
C GLN A 71 -6.59 -46.90 11.10
N PRO A 72 -7.39 -47.58 11.92
CA PRO A 72 -8.67 -47.06 12.35
C PRO A 72 -8.50 -45.83 13.24
N ALA A 73 -9.28 -44.79 12.96
CA ALA A 73 -9.23 -43.56 13.71
C ALA A 73 -10.61 -42.94 13.89
N CYS A 74 -10.73 -42.18 14.96
CA CYS A 74 -11.86 -41.32 15.24
C CYS A 74 -11.40 -39.86 15.17
N ALA A 75 -12.08 -39.08 14.34
CA ALA A 75 -11.87 -37.62 14.26
C ALA A 75 -13.02 -36.91 14.98
N ILE A 76 -12.70 -36.16 16.01
CA ILE A 76 -13.65 -35.42 16.83
C ILE A 76 -13.46 -33.92 16.57
N ILE A 77 -14.51 -33.29 16.06
CA ILE A 77 -14.55 -31.84 15.89
C ILE A 77 -15.25 -31.28 17.12
N ALA A 78 -14.48 -30.79 18.08
CA ALA A 78 -14.97 -30.20 19.32
C ALA A 78 -14.84 -28.66 19.27
N ALA A 79 -15.96 -27.96 19.37
CA ALA A 79 -15.92 -26.50 19.34
C ALA A 79 -15.35 -25.90 20.64
N ARG A 80 -15.65 -26.46 21.82
CA ARG A 80 -15.20 -25.96 23.15
C ARG A 80 -15.50 -26.89 24.31
N SER A 81 -16.01 -28.07 24.03
CA SER A 81 -16.50 -28.94 25.08
C SER A 81 -15.44 -29.99 25.44
N PRO A 82 -15.26 -30.29 26.72
CA PRO A 82 -14.55 -31.48 27.11
C PRO A 82 -15.29 -32.72 26.57
N TYR A 83 -14.55 -33.76 26.28
CA TYR A 83 -15.16 -35.05 25.87
C TYR A 83 -14.31 -36.20 26.35
N THR A 84 -14.94 -37.35 26.43
CA THR A 84 -14.29 -38.65 26.72
C THR A 84 -14.69 -39.67 25.67
N VAL A 85 -13.75 -40.51 25.26
CA VAL A 85 -13.95 -41.57 24.25
C VAL A 85 -13.76 -42.93 24.89
N TYR A 86 -14.73 -43.78 24.73
CA TYR A 86 -14.70 -45.16 25.23
C TYR A 86 -14.91 -46.15 24.06
N LEU A 87 -14.25 -47.29 24.13
CA LEU A 87 -14.48 -48.45 23.27
C LEU A 87 -14.85 -49.62 24.16
N ASP A 88 -16.06 -50.16 23.99
CA ASP A 88 -16.64 -51.24 24.87
C ASP A 88 -16.46 -50.94 26.37
N GLY A 89 -16.68 -49.64 26.76
CA GLY A 89 -16.53 -49.21 28.14
C GLY A 89 -15.09 -48.93 28.59
N THR A 90 -14.09 -49.22 27.76
CA THR A 90 -12.69 -48.92 28.06
C THR A 90 -12.34 -47.49 27.61
N LEU A 91 -11.81 -46.64 28.50
CA LEU A 91 -11.41 -45.26 28.20
C LEU A 91 -10.22 -45.25 27.23
N LEU A 92 -10.39 -44.67 26.04
CA LEU A 92 -9.34 -44.48 25.06
C LEU A 92 -8.70 -43.11 25.14
N ALA A 93 -9.52 -42.07 25.28
CA ALA A 93 -9.04 -40.68 25.31
C ALA A 93 -9.94 -39.80 26.16
N SER A 94 -9.36 -38.78 26.76
CA SER A 94 -10.06 -37.70 27.46
C SER A 94 -9.45 -36.39 27.08
N TYR A 95 -10.30 -35.41 26.78
CA TYR A 95 -9.88 -34.06 26.41
C TYR A 95 -10.62 -33.04 27.27
N THR A 96 -9.85 -32.12 27.79
CA THR A 96 -10.35 -30.90 28.45
C THR A 96 -9.70 -29.70 27.82
N PRO A 97 -10.49 -28.75 27.25
CA PRO A 97 -9.93 -27.59 26.55
C PRO A 97 -9.10 -26.74 27.49
N GLY A 98 -7.91 -26.38 27.07
CA GLY A 98 -7.08 -25.39 27.73
C GLY A 98 -7.64 -23.96 27.62
N PRO A 99 -7.16 -23.02 28.43
CA PRO A 99 -7.67 -21.64 28.44
C PRO A 99 -7.48 -20.88 27.12
N PHE A 100 -6.62 -21.38 26.24
CA PHE A 100 -6.32 -20.80 24.91
C PHE A 100 -6.74 -21.73 23.75
N GLU A 101 -7.34 -22.87 24.04
CA GLU A 101 -7.80 -23.82 23.03
C GLU A 101 -9.28 -23.57 22.74
N HIS A 102 -9.54 -22.69 21.78
CA HIS A 102 -10.87 -22.37 21.31
C HIS A 102 -10.90 -22.36 19.78
N GLY A 103 -11.90 -23.01 19.21
CA GLY A 103 -12.09 -23.09 17.76
C GLY A 103 -12.51 -24.47 17.31
N ARG A 104 -12.75 -24.66 16.02
CA ARG A 104 -13.08 -25.97 15.43
C ARG A 104 -11.78 -26.75 15.19
N LEU A 105 -11.22 -27.32 16.24
CA LEU A 105 -10.05 -28.20 16.11
C LEU A 105 -10.51 -29.64 15.84
N VAL A 106 -9.74 -30.33 15.00
CA VAL A 106 -9.94 -31.77 14.75
C VAL A 106 -9.00 -32.54 15.68
N HIS A 107 -9.59 -33.30 16.61
CA HIS A 107 -8.83 -34.14 17.51
C HIS A 107 -8.83 -35.57 16.99
N TRP A 108 -7.67 -36.18 16.90
CA TRP A 108 -7.47 -37.52 16.40
C TRP A 108 -7.33 -38.49 17.56
N VAL A 109 -8.19 -39.51 17.59
CA VAL A 109 -8.09 -40.65 18.51
C VAL A 109 -7.84 -41.88 17.65
N LEU A 110 -6.63 -42.42 17.73
CA LEU A 110 -6.33 -43.70 17.06
C LEU A 110 -7.03 -44.83 17.81
N LEU A 111 -7.75 -45.65 17.08
CA LEU A 111 -8.39 -46.85 17.62
C LEU A 111 -7.39 -48.00 17.58
N PRO A 112 -7.55 -49.02 18.43
CA PRO A 112 -6.67 -50.19 18.42
C PRO A 112 -6.71 -50.92 17.07
N ASP A 113 -5.57 -51.44 16.64
CA ASP A 113 -5.44 -52.28 15.45
C ASP A 113 -5.88 -53.72 15.76
N THR A 114 -7.17 -53.88 16.08
CA THR A 114 -7.82 -55.14 16.41
C THR A 114 -9.12 -55.26 15.64
N ASP A 115 -9.74 -56.43 15.62
CA ASP A 115 -11.08 -56.56 15.05
C ASP A 115 -12.08 -55.71 15.86
N LEU A 116 -12.53 -54.62 15.23
CA LEU A 116 -13.47 -53.67 15.81
C LEU A 116 -14.94 -54.05 15.54
N SER A 117 -15.19 -55.18 14.85
CA SER A 117 -16.54 -55.58 14.44
C SER A 117 -17.43 -55.84 15.67
N GLY A 118 -18.52 -55.07 15.76
CA GLY A 118 -19.49 -55.16 16.84
C GLY A 118 -19.09 -54.42 18.13
N GLN A 119 -17.89 -53.87 18.22
CA GLN A 119 -17.50 -53.05 19.38
C GLN A 119 -18.26 -51.73 19.40
N LEU A 120 -18.62 -51.25 20.57
CA LEU A 120 -19.38 -50.03 20.77
C LEU A 120 -18.44 -48.83 21.03
N LEU A 121 -18.34 -47.95 20.06
CA LEU A 121 -17.66 -46.67 20.27
C LEU A 121 -18.63 -45.66 20.91
N THR A 122 -18.23 -45.11 22.06
CA THR A 122 -19.02 -44.14 22.82
C THR A 122 -18.20 -42.86 23.02
N VAL A 123 -18.77 -41.73 22.67
CA VAL A 123 -18.18 -40.39 22.95
C VAL A 123 -19.17 -39.65 23.85
N CYS A 124 -18.71 -39.26 25.03
CA CYS A 124 -19.48 -38.49 26.01
C CYS A 124 -19.03 -37.03 26.03
N ALA A 125 -19.97 -36.09 25.94
CA ALA A 125 -19.71 -34.68 26.03
C ALA A 125 -20.88 -33.89 26.66
N PRO A 126 -20.63 -32.83 27.41
CA PRO A 126 -21.69 -32.00 28.03
C PRO A 126 -22.45 -31.11 27.02
N SER A 127 -22.11 -31.12 25.75
CA SER A 127 -22.73 -30.24 24.72
C SER A 127 -23.04 -31.05 23.45
N GLN A 128 -24.09 -30.60 22.74
CA GLN A 128 -24.52 -31.19 21.46
C GLN A 128 -23.66 -30.77 20.25
N ASP A 129 -22.65 -29.91 20.43
CA ASP A 129 -21.86 -29.31 19.36
C ASP A 129 -20.64 -30.15 18.94
N LEU A 130 -20.72 -31.48 19.09
CA LEU A 130 -19.68 -32.37 18.59
C LEU A 130 -20.06 -33.00 17.26
N THR A 131 -19.09 -33.08 16.35
CA THR A 131 -19.17 -33.96 15.19
C THR A 131 -18.11 -35.04 15.34
N VAL A 132 -18.53 -36.28 15.30
CA VAL A 132 -17.65 -37.44 15.47
C VAL A 132 -17.68 -38.25 14.17
N LEU A 133 -16.51 -38.41 13.55
CA LEU A 133 -16.32 -39.17 12.32
C LEU A 133 -15.39 -40.34 12.60
N VAL A 134 -15.70 -41.50 12.07
CA VAL A 134 -14.88 -42.72 12.24
C VAL A 134 -14.56 -43.31 10.88
N GLY A 135 -13.34 -43.77 10.70
CA GLY A 135 -12.89 -44.34 9.44
C GLY A 135 -11.41 -44.66 9.42
N GLU A 136 -10.92 -45.01 8.24
CA GLU A 136 -9.48 -45.11 7.99
C GLU A 136 -8.84 -43.72 8.17
N TYR A 137 -7.72 -43.62 8.86
CA TYR A 137 -7.03 -42.34 9.14
C TYR A 137 -6.73 -41.55 7.87
N SER A 138 -6.27 -42.22 6.81
CA SER A 138 -5.99 -41.61 5.51
C SER A 138 -7.23 -40.99 4.85
N ASP A 139 -8.39 -41.67 4.97
CA ASP A 139 -9.64 -41.20 4.35
C ASP A 139 -10.23 -40.02 5.13
N LEU A 140 -10.18 -40.08 6.46
CA LEU A 140 -10.53 -38.94 7.31
C LEU A 140 -9.64 -37.72 7.01
N LEU A 141 -8.32 -37.93 6.89
CA LEU A 141 -7.40 -36.87 6.55
C LEU A 141 -7.73 -36.25 5.19
N LEU A 142 -8.05 -37.07 4.18
CA LEU A 142 -8.47 -36.64 2.85
C LEU A 142 -9.79 -35.87 2.91
N HIS A 143 -10.76 -36.35 3.68
CA HIS A 143 -12.04 -35.68 3.90
C HIS A 143 -11.83 -34.26 4.45
N PHE A 144 -11.05 -34.08 5.51
CA PHE A 144 -10.75 -32.78 6.09
C PHE A 144 -9.93 -31.88 5.14
N ARG A 145 -8.97 -32.47 4.41
CA ARG A 145 -8.22 -31.73 3.38
C ARG A 145 -9.17 -31.15 2.33
N ASN A 146 -10.06 -31.99 1.78
CA ASN A 146 -10.99 -31.57 0.74
C ASN A 146 -12.00 -30.53 1.26
N ALA A 147 -12.50 -30.68 2.48
CA ALA A 147 -13.36 -29.69 3.11
C ALA A 147 -12.68 -28.32 3.30
N ASN A 148 -11.35 -28.31 3.45
CA ASN A 148 -10.57 -27.07 3.65
C ASN A 148 -9.99 -26.48 2.36
N VAL A 149 -10.18 -27.08 1.18
CA VAL A 149 -9.71 -26.56 -0.11
C VAL A 149 -10.21 -25.12 -0.37
N PRO A 150 -11.49 -24.77 -0.16
CA PRO A 150 -11.95 -23.39 -0.33
C PRO A 150 -11.23 -22.40 0.60
N THR A 151 -10.99 -22.78 1.86
CA THR A 151 -10.25 -21.96 2.84
C THR A 151 -8.84 -21.69 2.38
N LEU A 152 -8.12 -22.72 1.91
CA LEU A 152 -6.77 -22.59 1.34
C LEU A 152 -6.75 -21.71 0.11
N PHE A 153 -7.70 -21.91 -0.80
CA PHE A 153 -7.80 -21.11 -2.02
C PHE A 153 -8.00 -19.63 -1.73
N PHE A 154 -9.02 -19.27 -0.93
CA PHE A 154 -9.31 -17.87 -0.63
C PHE A 154 -8.24 -17.22 0.23
N SER A 155 -7.69 -17.90 1.22
CA SER A 155 -6.60 -17.33 2.02
C SER A 155 -5.36 -17.09 1.18
N GLY A 156 -5.00 -18.00 0.25
CA GLY A 156 -3.91 -17.82 -0.71
C GLY A 156 -4.16 -16.68 -1.67
N LEU A 157 -5.38 -16.56 -2.19
CA LEU A 157 -5.77 -15.46 -3.07
C LEU A 157 -5.62 -14.10 -2.38
N PHE A 158 -6.12 -13.97 -1.14
CA PHE A 158 -5.98 -12.73 -0.37
C PHE A 158 -4.52 -12.45 0.01
N LEU A 159 -3.74 -13.48 0.34
CA LEU A 159 -2.31 -13.32 0.61
C LEU A 159 -1.56 -12.80 -0.63
N PHE A 160 -1.84 -13.38 -1.79
CA PHE A 160 -1.28 -12.93 -3.08
C PHE A 160 -1.67 -11.48 -3.37
N LEU A 161 -2.97 -11.15 -3.29
CA LEU A 161 -3.49 -9.81 -3.58
C LEU A 161 -2.92 -8.77 -2.61
N GLY A 162 -2.89 -9.07 -1.31
CA GLY A 162 -2.31 -8.19 -0.29
C GLY A 162 -0.82 -7.94 -0.51
N SER A 163 -0.05 -8.99 -0.87
CA SER A 163 1.37 -8.88 -1.18
C SER A 163 1.61 -8.07 -2.46
N LEU A 164 0.80 -8.26 -3.49
CA LEU A 164 0.87 -7.48 -4.72
C LEU A 164 0.61 -5.99 -4.48
N ILE A 165 -0.44 -5.64 -3.72
CA ILE A 165 -0.74 -4.25 -3.34
C ILE A 165 0.42 -3.64 -2.54
N TRP A 166 1.05 -4.43 -1.65
CA TRP A 166 2.23 -3.99 -0.89
C TRP A 166 3.39 -3.65 -1.80
N LEU A 167 3.73 -4.54 -2.75
CA LEU A 167 4.80 -4.33 -3.73
C LEU A 167 4.54 -3.11 -4.62
N LEU A 168 3.30 -2.94 -5.10
CA LEU A 168 2.89 -1.75 -5.85
C LEU A 168 3.10 -0.47 -5.02
N SER A 169 2.82 -0.51 -3.71
CA SER A 169 3.07 0.63 -2.82
C SER A 169 4.55 1.00 -2.67
N LEU A 170 5.45 0.04 -2.85
CA LEU A 170 6.91 0.26 -2.80
C LEU A 170 7.43 0.85 -4.13
N GLY A 171 6.98 0.30 -5.26
CA GLY A 171 7.39 0.76 -6.60
C GLY A 171 6.96 2.20 -6.89
N ALA A 172 5.74 2.56 -6.51
CA ALA A 172 5.20 3.90 -6.71
C ALA A 172 5.89 4.98 -5.83
N LYS A 173 6.66 4.62 -4.80
CA LYS A 173 7.36 5.56 -3.91
C LYS A 173 8.35 6.45 -4.66
N ALA A 174 8.99 5.94 -5.69
CA ALA A 174 9.92 6.70 -6.53
C ALA A 174 9.22 7.76 -7.40
N ALA A 175 7.95 7.53 -7.75
CA ALA A 175 7.21 8.37 -8.70
C ALA A 175 6.29 9.41 -8.05
N ILE A 176 5.71 9.15 -6.86
CA ILE A 176 4.53 9.90 -6.37
C ILE A 176 4.73 10.56 -4.98
N GLY A 177 5.85 10.37 -4.30
CA GLY A 177 6.09 10.93 -2.95
C GLY A 177 5.41 10.14 -1.81
N GLY A 178 6.09 10.07 -0.65
CA GLY A 178 5.83 9.08 0.39
C GLY A 178 4.52 9.18 1.18
N GLN A 179 3.82 10.33 1.17
CA GLN A 179 2.65 10.52 2.02
C GLN A 179 1.38 9.83 1.47
N ARG A 180 1.25 9.77 0.15
CA ARG A 180 0.07 9.29 -0.57
C ARG A 180 0.02 7.76 -0.74
N LEU A 181 1.15 7.10 -0.59
CA LEU A 181 1.25 5.62 -0.64
C LEU A 181 0.76 4.94 0.64
N ARG A 182 0.45 5.71 1.69
CA ARG A 182 -0.09 5.15 2.94
C ARG A 182 -1.42 4.44 2.72
N THR A 183 -2.25 4.96 1.80
CA THR A 183 -3.57 4.36 1.46
C THR A 183 -3.42 2.93 0.96
N LEU A 184 -2.53 2.68 0.00
CA LEU A 184 -2.27 1.31 -0.50
C LEU A 184 -1.70 0.39 0.59
N ARG A 185 -0.85 0.91 1.48
CA ARG A 185 -0.30 0.11 2.59
C ARG A 185 -1.37 -0.29 3.59
N TYR A 186 -2.32 0.60 3.90
CA TYR A 186 -3.44 0.24 4.76
C TYR A 186 -4.38 -0.77 4.10
N LEU A 187 -4.63 -0.64 2.80
CA LEU A 187 -5.41 -1.63 2.05
C LEU A 187 -4.71 -2.98 2.02
N SER A 188 -3.40 -3.01 1.73
CA SER A 188 -2.60 -4.24 1.78
C SER A 188 -2.66 -4.91 3.15
N ALA A 189 -2.45 -4.15 4.23
CA ALA A 189 -2.51 -4.68 5.58
C ALA A 189 -3.89 -5.25 5.91
N LEU A 190 -4.98 -4.59 5.49
CA LEU A 190 -6.35 -5.11 5.64
C LEU A 190 -6.50 -6.46 4.94
N VAL A 191 -6.07 -6.57 3.68
CA VAL A 191 -6.20 -7.79 2.87
C VAL A 191 -5.34 -8.93 3.43
N LEU A 192 -4.13 -8.64 3.92
CA LEU A 192 -3.26 -9.61 4.57
C LEU A 192 -3.85 -10.11 5.90
N LEU A 193 -4.51 -9.24 6.67
CA LEU A 193 -5.21 -9.64 7.89
C LEU A 193 -6.42 -10.54 7.59
N VAL A 194 -7.16 -10.27 6.51
CA VAL A 194 -8.24 -11.15 6.03
C VAL A 194 -7.69 -12.54 5.69
N SER A 195 -6.58 -12.60 4.94
CA SER A 195 -5.91 -13.87 4.64
C SER A 195 -5.50 -14.62 5.89
N LEU A 196 -4.86 -13.94 6.84
CA LEU A 196 -4.42 -14.52 8.10
C LEU A 196 -5.61 -15.05 8.91
N TRP A 197 -6.68 -14.26 9.02
CA TRP A 197 -7.88 -14.66 9.74
C TRP A 197 -8.52 -15.92 9.14
N ILE A 198 -8.78 -15.95 7.82
CA ILE A 198 -9.37 -17.10 7.13
C ILE A 198 -8.49 -18.36 7.31
N SER A 199 -7.17 -18.21 7.21
CA SER A 199 -6.23 -19.32 7.37
C SER A 199 -6.24 -19.92 8.78
N MET A 200 -6.28 -19.06 9.79
CA MET A 200 -6.22 -19.48 11.19
C MET A 200 -7.57 -19.98 11.71
N ASP A 201 -8.68 -19.37 11.28
CA ASP A 201 -10.04 -19.76 11.68
C ASP A 201 -10.44 -21.11 11.06
N GLY A 202 -10.01 -21.38 9.83
CA GLY A 202 -10.25 -22.65 9.13
C GLY A 202 -9.46 -23.84 9.64
N ALA A 203 -8.66 -23.69 10.69
CA ALA A 203 -7.83 -24.75 11.30
C ALA A 203 -6.89 -25.50 10.33
N VAL A 204 -6.66 -24.95 9.13
CA VAL A 204 -5.84 -25.58 8.07
C VAL A 204 -4.42 -25.85 8.56
N PHE A 205 -3.85 -24.93 9.33
CA PHE A 205 -2.47 -25.03 9.82
C PHE A 205 -2.30 -26.00 10.99
N GLN A 206 -3.39 -26.56 11.53
CA GLN A 206 -3.32 -27.69 12.47
C GLN A 206 -2.61 -28.88 11.80
N PHE A 207 -2.89 -29.16 10.53
CA PHE A 207 -2.25 -30.21 9.75
C PHE A 207 -0.77 -29.94 9.45
N ALA A 208 -0.32 -28.69 9.60
CA ALA A 208 1.08 -28.29 9.52
C ALA A 208 1.77 -28.21 10.90
N GLY A 209 1.12 -28.70 11.97
CA GLY A 209 1.68 -28.77 13.31
C GLY A 209 1.55 -27.50 14.15
N LEU A 210 0.77 -26.48 13.71
CA LEU A 210 0.47 -25.32 14.55
C LEU A 210 -0.48 -25.72 15.68
N SER A 211 -0.16 -25.26 16.91
CA SER A 211 -1.06 -25.48 18.04
C SER A 211 -2.35 -24.68 17.91
N GLY A 212 -3.48 -25.25 18.37
CA GLY A 212 -4.77 -24.60 18.37
C GLY A 212 -4.78 -23.25 19.11
N ALA A 213 -4.02 -23.15 20.20
CA ALA A 213 -3.87 -21.90 20.94
C ALA A 213 -3.26 -20.77 20.10
N VAL A 214 -2.20 -21.05 19.32
CA VAL A 214 -1.57 -20.08 18.43
C VAL A 214 -2.53 -19.67 17.32
N MET A 215 -3.20 -20.63 16.68
CA MET A 215 -4.17 -20.34 15.63
C MET A 215 -5.32 -19.46 16.13
N TYR A 216 -5.88 -19.79 17.29
CA TYR A 216 -6.94 -19.02 17.93
C TYR A 216 -6.53 -17.57 18.20
N VAL A 217 -5.37 -17.38 18.86
CA VAL A 217 -4.87 -16.03 19.18
C VAL A 217 -4.64 -15.22 17.90
N LEU A 218 -3.99 -15.79 16.89
CA LEU A 218 -3.72 -15.13 15.62
C LEU A 218 -5.01 -14.77 14.87
N ALA A 219 -6.00 -15.69 14.83
CA ALA A 219 -7.30 -15.42 14.20
C ALA A 219 -8.01 -14.26 14.89
N MET A 220 -8.11 -14.28 16.21
CA MET A 220 -8.80 -13.23 16.99
C MET A 220 -8.14 -11.86 16.81
N TYR A 221 -6.82 -11.77 16.93
CA TYR A 221 -6.12 -10.50 16.73
C TYR A 221 -6.19 -10.01 15.29
N ALA A 222 -6.10 -10.88 14.29
CA ALA A 222 -6.28 -10.52 12.90
C ALA A 222 -7.68 -9.91 12.66
N PHE A 223 -8.73 -10.58 13.16
CA PHE A 223 -10.12 -10.11 13.07
C PHE A 223 -10.32 -8.74 13.76
N MET A 224 -9.85 -8.59 14.98
CA MET A 224 -9.97 -7.36 15.77
C MET A 224 -9.19 -6.17 15.18
N ALA A 225 -8.12 -6.43 14.42
CA ALA A 225 -7.29 -5.40 13.79
C ALA A 225 -7.86 -4.89 12.46
N MET A 226 -8.69 -5.66 11.74
CA MET A 226 -9.24 -5.28 10.43
C MET A 226 -9.92 -3.91 10.43
N PRO A 227 -10.82 -3.57 11.38
CA PRO A 227 -11.49 -2.28 11.39
C PRO A 227 -10.54 -1.09 11.53
N LEU A 228 -9.41 -1.28 12.24
CA LEU A 228 -8.39 -0.25 12.41
C LEU A 228 -7.74 0.10 11.06
N PHE A 229 -7.34 -0.90 10.27
CA PHE A 229 -6.73 -0.66 8.96
C PHE A 229 -7.74 -0.14 7.95
N MET A 230 -8.99 -0.58 8.02
CA MET A 230 -10.09 -0.02 7.24
C MET A 230 -10.31 1.48 7.54
N LEU A 231 -10.37 1.87 8.82
CA LEU A 231 -10.47 3.27 9.24
C LEU A 231 -9.27 4.09 8.77
N GLN A 232 -8.05 3.56 8.89
CA GLN A 232 -6.84 4.25 8.42
C GLN A 232 -6.85 4.43 6.90
N PHE A 233 -7.34 3.45 6.15
CA PHE A 233 -7.55 3.56 4.70
C PHE A 233 -8.48 4.73 4.36
N TYR A 234 -9.69 4.77 4.94
CA TYR A 234 -10.66 5.84 4.70
C TYR A 234 -10.13 7.22 5.10
N ARG A 235 -9.46 7.31 6.25
CA ARG A 235 -8.84 8.55 6.71
C ARG A 235 -7.73 9.04 5.78
N SER A 236 -6.86 8.15 5.35
CA SER A 236 -5.73 8.52 4.48
C SER A 236 -6.18 9.01 3.10
N MET A 237 -7.34 8.56 2.65
CA MET A 237 -7.85 8.82 1.31
C MET A 237 -8.73 10.07 1.25
N MET A 238 -9.69 10.21 2.16
CA MET A 238 -10.77 11.18 1.99
C MET A 238 -11.03 12.09 3.20
N ALA A 239 -10.61 11.70 4.41
CA ALA A 239 -10.96 12.43 5.63
C ALA A 239 -9.80 12.48 6.65
N PRO A 240 -8.63 13.04 6.30
CA PRO A 240 -7.44 13.01 7.18
C PRO A 240 -7.71 13.72 8.52
N ASP A 241 -8.55 14.75 8.55
CA ASP A 241 -8.81 15.59 9.70
C ASP A 241 -10.06 15.22 10.52
N SER A 242 -10.76 14.15 10.15
CA SER A 242 -11.96 13.70 10.87
C SER A 242 -11.61 13.31 12.32
N ARG A 243 -12.13 14.09 13.29
CA ARG A 243 -11.95 13.82 14.72
C ARG A 243 -12.64 12.52 15.14
N GLY A 244 -13.85 12.25 14.60
CA GLY A 244 -14.61 11.03 14.90
C GLY A 244 -13.88 9.76 14.45
N LEU A 245 -13.36 9.73 13.21
CA LEU A 245 -12.60 8.57 12.72
C LEU A 245 -11.28 8.39 13.49
N ARG A 246 -10.63 9.47 13.94
CA ARG A 246 -9.44 9.37 14.80
C ARG A 246 -9.77 8.78 16.17
N LEU A 247 -10.89 9.16 16.75
CA LEU A 247 -11.36 8.61 18.02
C LEU A 247 -11.63 7.10 17.88
N LEU A 248 -12.35 6.68 16.84
CA LEU A 248 -12.61 5.27 16.56
C LEU A 248 -11.32 4.46 16.39
N CYS A 249 -10.30 4.99 15.68
CA CYS A 249 -8.99 4.34 15.60
C CYS A 249 -8.36 4.13 17.00
N ARG A 250 -8.41 5.15 17.86
CA ARG A 250 -7.86 5.04 19.23
C ARG A 250 -8.63 4.01 20.07
N LEU A 251 -9.96 3.99 19.93
CA LEU A 251 -10.81 3.00 20.62
C LEU A 251 -10.51 1.58 20.16
N HIS A 252 -10.27 1.34 18.87
CA HIS A 252 -9.87 0.01 18.39
C HIS A 252 -8.49 -0.40 18.90
N VAL A 253 -7.51 0.51 18.95
CA VAL A 253 -6.20 0.22 19.54
C VAL A 253 -6.34 -0.10 21.03
N LEU A 254 -7.11 0.70 21.76
CA LEU A 254 -7.37 0.47 23.19
C LEU A 254 -8.05 -0.90 23.41
N ASN A 255 -9.04 -1.23 22.57
CA ASN A 255 -9.73 -2.53 22.63
C ASN A 255 -8.77 -3.70 22.39
N LEU A 256 -7.88 -3.62 21.39
CA LEU A 256 -6.85 -4.64 21.14
C LEU A 256 -5.94 -4.85 22.35
N CYS A 257 -5.46 -3.75 22.95
CA CYS A 257 -4.60 -3.81 24.13
C CYS A 257 -5.35 -4.35 25.35
N LEU A 258 -6.58 -3.88 25.59
CA LEU A 258 -7.41 -4.29 26.72
C LEU A 258 -7.77 -5.78 26.65
N CYS A 259 -8.28 -6.25 25.50
CA CYS A 259 -8.64 -7.65 25.33
C CYS A 259 -7.43 -8.58 25.48
N GLY A 260 -6.27 -8.17 24.95
CA GLY A 260 -5.02 -8.92 25.12
C GLY A 260 -4.55 -8.97 26.58
N LEU A 261 -4.66 -7.86 27.30
CA LEU A 261 -4.32 -7.81 28.72
C LEU A 261 -5.24 -8.69 29.56
N LEU A 262 -6.55 -8.62 29.32
CA LEU A 262 -7.55 -9.45 30.04
C LEU A 262 -7.31 -10.95 29.79
N GLN A 263 -6.97 -11.33 28.57
CA GLN A 263 -6.59 -12.69 28.23
C GLN A 263 -5.29 -13.12 28.93
N ALA A 264 -4.25 -12.27 28.89
CA ALA A 264 -2.94 -12.58 29.49
C ALA A 264 -3.02 -12.73 31.01
N LEU A 265 -3.90 -11.96 31.66
CA LEU A 265 -4.16 -12.04 33.12
C LEU A 265 -5.11 -13.19 33.49
N GLY A 266 -5.66 -13.93 32.52
CA GLY A 266 -6.64 -14.99 32.77
C GLY A 266 -8.01 -14.50 33.25
N ILE A 267 -8.28 -13.18 33.19
CA ILE A 267 -9.53 -12.57 33.69
C ILE A 267 -10.70 -12.88 32.75
N ALA A 268 -10.48 -12.71 31.44
CA ALA A 268 -11.50 -12.95 30.43
C ALA A 268 -10.86 -13.43 29.11
N PRO A 269 -11.28 -14.57 28.57
CA PRO A 269 -10.79 -15.06 27.29
C PRO A 269 -11.28 -14.16 26.13
N LEU A 270 -10.50 -14.12 25.02
CA LEU A 270 -10.76 -13.25 23.86
C LEU A 270 -12.18 -13.43 23.28
N HIS A 271 -12.73 -14.64 23.27
CA HIS A 271 -14.09 -14.88 22.74
C HIS A 271 -15.18 -14.19 23.58
N LYS A 272 -14.99 -14.04 24.91
CA LYS A 272 -15.94 -13.30 25.75
C LYS A 272 -15.83 -11.80 25.57
N THR A 273 -14.62 -11.29 25.30
CA THR A 273 -14.39 -9.85 25.05
C THR A 273 -14.76 -9.43 23.62
N LEU A 274 -15.05 -10.39 22.74
CA LEU A 274 -15.39 -10.14 21.34
C LEU A 274 -16.66 -9.30 21.16
N HIS A 275 -17.60 -9.33 22.12
CA HIS A 275 -18.81 -8.50 22.09
C HIS A 275 -18.47 -7.00 22.06
N LEU A 276 -17.44 -6.56 22.78
CA LEU A 276 -16.97 -5.18 22.74
C LEU A 276 -16.41 -4.82 21.35
N THR A 277 -15.65 -5.74 20.75
CA THR A 277 -15.14 -5.59 19.38
C THR A 277 -16.29 -5.47 18.37
N HIS A 278 -17.32 -6.30 18.46
CA HIS A 278 -18.50 -6.23 17.59
C HIS A 278 -19.23 -4.90 17.73
N ALA A 279 -19.42 -4.40 18.95
CA ALA A 279 -20.04 -3.09 19.19
C ALA A 279 -19.23 -1.95 18.53
N LEU A 280 -17.89 -1.97 18.66
CA LEU A 280 -17.01 -1.01 18.00
C LEU A 280 -17.02 -1.16 16.47
N MET A 281 -17.13 -2.38 15.94
CA MET A 281 -17.25 -2.63 14.50
C MET A 281 -18.54 -2.05 13.95
N ILE A 282 -19.68 -2.24 14.64
CA ILE A 282 -20.97 -1.66 14.25
C ILE A 282 -20.88 -0.12 14.25
N ALA A 283 -20.32 0.48 15.30
CA ALA A 283 -20.10 1.93 15.37
C ALA A 283 -19.21 2.43 14.22
N THR A 284 -18.16 1.67 13.88
CA THR A 284 -17.27 1.97 12.75
C THR A 284 -18.03 1.90 11.42
N LEU A 285 -18.81 0.84 11.20
CA LEU A 285 -19.62 0.67 9.99
C LEU A 285 -20.59 1.82 9.80
N LEU A 286 -21.33 2.18 10.84
CA LEU A 286 -22.28 3.31 10.82
C LEU A 286 -21.58 4.64 10.54
N ALA A 287 -20.42 4.89 11.17
CA ALA A 287 -19.64 6.09 10.94
C ALA A 287 -19.10 6.18 9.49
N LEU A 288 -18.62 5.06 8.94
CA LEU A 288 -18.14 5.01 7.55
C LEU A 288 -19.30 5.17 6.56
N LEU A 289 -20.42 4.51 6.78
CA LEU A 289 -21.62 4.66 5.95
C LEU A 289 -22.13 6.10 5.95
N GLY A 290 -22.23 6.73 7.13
CA GLY A 290 -22.60 8.13 7.26
C GLY A 290 -21.61 9.08 6.55
N GLN A 291 -20.34 8.75 6.55
CA GLN A 291 -19.34 9.51 5.80
C GLN A 291 -19.48 9.33 4.28
N LEU A 292 -19.69 8.09 3.81
CA LEU A 292 -19.92 7.81 2.39
C LEU A 292 -21.16 8.54 1.86
N VAL A 293 -22.25 8.54 2.63
CA VAL A 293 -23.48 9.29 2.26
C VAL A 293 -23.20 10.79 2.13
N ARG A 294 -22.44 11.39 3.04
CA ARG A 294 -22.02 12.81 2.93
C ARG A 294 -21.21 13.06 1.66
N TRP A 295 -20.34 12.14 1.27
CA TRP A 295 -19.51 12.27 0.07
C TRP A 295 -20.30 12.16 -1.25
N LEU A 296 -21.50 11.58 -1.23
CA LEU A 296 -22.41 11.62 -2.41
C LEU A 296 -22.78 13.04 -2.84
N GLY A 297 -22.80 13.99 -1.89
CA GLY A 297 -23.02 15.42 -2.16
C GLY A 297 -21.74 16.23 -2.42
N SER A 298 -20.57 15.61 -2.53
CA SER A 298 -19.26 16.27 -2.63
C SER A 298 -18.55 15.96 -3.96
N ALA A 299 -17.36 16.54 -4.14
CA ALA A 299 -16.46 16.22 -5.25
C ALA A 299 -16.05 14.73 -5.29
N PHE A 300 -16.24 13.98 -4.21
CA PHE A 300 -15.94 12.54 -4.10
C PHE A 300 -17.12 11.62 -4.44
N ARG A 301 -18.18 12.14 -5.09
CA ARG A 301 -19.41 11.41 -5.37
C ARG A 301 -19.17 10.07 -6.06
N ARG A 302 -18.35 10.06 -7.12
CA ARG A 302 -18.07 8.83 -7.90
C ARG A 302 -17.36 7.77 -7.06
N GLN A 303 -16.39 8.19 -6.25
CA GLN A 303 -15.65 7.30 -5.34
C GLN A 303 -16.60 6.73 -4.27
N ALA A 304 -17.44 7.57 -3.69
CA ALA A 304 -18.44 7.14 -2.71
C ALA A 304 -19.43 6.13 -3.30
N GLN A 305 -19.89 6.31 -4.53
CA GLN A 305 -20.79 5.36 -5.22
C GLN A 305 -20.13 3.99 -5.41
N VAL A 306 -18.86 3.93 -5.85
CA VAL A 306 -18.13 2.67 -6.02
C VAL A 306 -17.96 1.96 -4.68
N MET A 307 -17.59 2.70 -3.62
CA MET A 307 -17.42 2.14 -2.29
C MET A 307 -18.74 1.65 -1.68
N LEU A 308 -19.84 2.39 -1.86
CA LEU A 308 -21.18 1.95 -1.45
C LEU A 308 -21.64 0.71 -2.20
N GLY A 309 -21.33 0.61 -3.50
CA GLY A 309 -21.58 -0.60 -4.29
C GLY A 309 -20.82 -1.81 -3.73
N GLY A 310 -19.55 -1.64 -3.38
CA GLY A 310 -18.75 -2.66 -2.73
C GLY A 310 -19.31 -3.07 -1.35
N PHE A 311 -19.75 -2.11 -0.53
CA PHE A 311 -20.43 -2.41 0.74
C PHE A 311 -21.74 -3.17 0.55
N ALA A 312 -22.53 -2.78 -0.43
CA ALA A 312 -23.79 -3.46 -0.74
C ALA A 312 -23.54 -4.91 -1.20
N ALA A 313 -22.54 -5.13 -2.06
CA ALA A 313 -22.13 -6.46 -2.51
C ALA A 313 -21.66 -7.33 -1.33
N LEU A 314 -20.82 -6.78 -0.44
CA LEU A 314 -20.39 -7.47 0.78
C LEU A 314 -21.58 -7.82 1.66
N GLY A 315 -22.50 -6.88 1.91
CA GLY A 315 -23.69 -7.08 2.72
C GLY A 315 -24.61 -8.16 2.14
N TYR A 316 -24.81 -8.16 0.84
CA TYR A 316 -25.59 -9.18 0.15
C TYR A 316 -24.95 -10.57 0.27
N CYS A 317 -23.65 -10.69 0.00
CA CYS A 317 -22.92 -11.95 0.12
C CYS A 317 -22.89 -12.47 1.58
N CYS A 318 -22.74 -11.56 2.55
CA CYS A 318 -22.82 -11.94 3.97
C CYS A 318 -24.22 -12.45 4.36
N ALA A 319 -25.29 -11.79 3.87
CA ALA A 319 -26.65 -12.26 4.13
C ALA A 319 -26.91 -13.62 3.47
N ALA A 320 -26.46 -13.84 2.24
CA ALA A 320 -26.57 -15.12 1.55
C ALA A 320 -25.77 -16.22 2.27
N ALA A 321 -24.55 -15.91 2.72
CA ALA A 321 -23.72 -16.82 3.50
C ALA A 321 -24.37 -17.20 4.84
N PHE A 322 -25.01 -16.23 5.50
CA PHE A 322 -25.75 -16.45 6.73
C PHE A 322 -26.95 -17.38 6.51
N LEU A 323 -27.72 -17.15 5.45
CA LEU A 323 -28.85 -18.01 5.08
C LEU A 323 -28.38 -19.44 4.77
N ASP A 324 -27.32 -19.62 3.97
CA ASP A 324 -26.76 -20.94 3.68
C ASP A 324 -26.36 -21.69 4.97
N TYR A 325 -25.69 -20.97 5.89
CA TYR A 325 -25.26 -21.54 7.16
C TYR A 325 -26.46 -22.00 8.02
N TYR A 326 -27.51 -21.18 8.16
CA TYR A 326 -28.65 -21.50 9.03
C TYR A 326 -29.69 -22.42 8.39
N LEU A 327 -29.79 -22.47 7.06
CA LEU A 327 -30.68 -23.38 6.34
C LEU A 327 -30.08 -24.79 6.13
N GLY A 328 -28.89 -25.05 6.69
CA GLY A 328 -28.27 -26.36 6.68
C GLY A 328 -27.39 -26.68 5.48
N GLY A 329 -27.15 -25.72 4.59
CA GLY A 329 -26.27 -25.87 3.43
C GLY A 329 -24.80 -26.06 3.83
N GLN A 330 -24.32 -25.24 4.73
CA GLN A 330 -22.96 -25.20 5.32
C GLN A 330 -21.76 -25.32 4.34
N GLN A 331 -22.03 -25.44 3.04
CA GLN A 331 -21.01 -25.67 2.02
C GLN A 331 -20.62 -24.38 1.27
N LEU A 332 -21.55 -23.46 1.08
CA LEU A 332 -21.36 -22.26 0.28
C LEU A 332 -21.02 -21.02 1.11
N TYR A 333 -21.28 -21.03 2.42
CA TYR A 333 -21.14 -19.82 3.26
C TYR A 333 -19.74 -19.19 3.17
N LEU A 334 -18.67 -20.00 3.19
CA LEU A 334 -17.30 -19.50 3.10
C LEU A 334 -17.00 -18.89 1.72
N ILE A 335 -17.49 -19.52 0.66
CA ILE A 335 -17.33 -19.05 -0.72
C ILE A 335 -18.07 -17.71 -0.89
N LEU A 336 -19.33 -17.64 -0.47
CA LEU A 336 -20.14 -16.42 -0.55
C LEU A 336 -19.53 -15.28 0.26
N PHE A 337 -19.13 -15.56 1.49
CA PHE A 337 -18.49 -14.58 2.36
C PHE A 337 -17.18 -14.06 1.76
N SER A 338 -16.31 -14.96 1.29
CA SER A 338 -15.04 -14.61 0.67
C SER A 338 -15.22 -13.84 -0.65
N ALA A 339 -16.22 -14.20 -1.45
CA ALA A 339 -16.59 -13.46 -2.66
C ALA A 339 -17.04 -12.02 -2.34
N GLY A 340 -17.83 -11.85 -1.28
CA GLY A 340 -18.25 -10.51 -0.80
C GLY A 340 -17.05 -9.66 -0.39
N ILE A 341 -16.12 -10.22 0.37
CA ILE A 341 -14.87 -9.52 0.74
C ILE A 341 -14.06 -9.16 -0.50
N LEU A 342 -13.93 -10.09 -1.46
CA LEU A 342 -13.17 -9.84 -2.69
C LEU A 342 -13.76 -8.68 -3.51
N LEU A 343 -15.08 -8.65 -3.69
CA LEU A 343 -15.79 -7.55 -4.36
C LEU A 343 -15.59 -6.22 -3.63
N TYR A 344 -15.65 -6.23 -2.31
CA TYR A 344 -15.39 -5.04 -1.51
C TYR A 344 -13.95 -4.55 -1.66
N VAL A 345 -12.96 -5.44 -1.52
CA VAL A 345 -11.53 -5.11 -1.72
C VAL A 345 -11.28 -4.59 -3.13
N ALA A 346 -11.89 -5.20 -4.15
CA ALA A 346 -11.80 -4.72 -5.53
C ALA A 346 -12.34 -3.29 -5.69
N SER A 347 -13.46 -2.97 -5.02
CA SER A 347 -14.02 -1.60 -5.01
C SER A 347 -13.06 -0.59 -4.37
N LEU A 348 -12.44 -0.94 -3.24
CA LEU A 348 -11.44 -0.09 -2.56
C LEU A 348 -10.19 0.09 -3.41
N LEU A 349 -9.74 -0.97 -4.09
CA LEU A 349 -8.58 -0.92 -4.98
C LEU A 349 -8.85 -0.04 -6.21
N ALA A 350 -10.03 -0.20 -6.84
CA ALA A 350 -10.44 0.62 -7.99
C ALA A 350 -10.45 2.11 -7.65
N VAL A 351 -11.02 2.48 -6.51
CA VAL A 351 -11.05 3.87 -6.03
C VAL A 351 -9.63 4.36 -5.72
N SER A 352 -8.78 3.53 -5.10
CA SER A 352 -7.38 3.88 -4.82
C SER A 352 -6.57 4.11 -6.09
N MET A 353 -6.73 3.25 -7.11
CA MET A 353 -6.04 3.40 -8.39
C MET A 353 -6.52 4.66 -9.14
N GLY A 354 -7.83 4.92 -9.15
CA GLY A 354 -8.38 6.15 -9.71
C GLY A 354 -7.82 7.41 -9.05
N TYR A 355 -7.70 7.40 -7.73
CA TYR A 355 -7.10 8.51 -6.98
C TYR A 355 -5.62 8.71 -7.32
N LEU A 356 -4.83 7.64 -7.34
CA LEU A 356 -3.41 7.69 -7.70
C LEU A 356 -3.21 8.19 -9.13
N TYR A 357 -4.03 7.72 -10.07
CA TYR A 357 -3.98 8.17 -11.46
C TYR A 357 -4.23 9.69 -11.59
N GLN A 358 -5.30 10.20 -10.96
CA GLN A 358 -5.58 11.64 -10.94
C GLN A 358 -4.42 12.47 -10.38
N GLU A 359 -3.77 11.96 -9.35
CA GLU A 359 -2.65 12.63 -8.72
C GLU A 359 -1.38 12.62 -9.59
N MET A 360 -1.14 11.53 -10.30
CA MET A 360 -0.05 11.44 -11.29
C MET A 360 -0.26 12.46 -12.42
N VAL A 361 -1.48 12.56 -12.93
CA VAL A 361 -1.83 13.52 -13.97
C VAL A 361 -1.60 14.96 -13.47
N LYS A 362 -2.09 15.31 -12.28
CA LYS A 362 -1.88 16.65 -11.68
C LYS A 362 -0.40 16.96 -11.49
N SER A 363 0.38 16.02 -10.98
CA SER A 363 1.82 16.22 -10.75
C SER A 363 2.60 16.36 -12.06
N SER A 364 2.18 15.64 -13.11
CA SER A 364 2.75 15.77 -14.45
C SER A 364 2.43 17.14 -15.08
N GLN A 365 1.17 17.57 -14.98
CA GLN A 365 0.76 18.89 -15.44
C GLN A 365 1.52 20.01 -14.70
N MET A 366 1.65 19.91 -13.38
CA MET A 366 2.39 20.90 -12.59
C MET A 366 3.85 20.98 -13.02
N ARG A 367 4.52 19.85 -13.25
CA ARG A 367 5.90 19.82 -13.78
C ARG A 367 5.99 20.43 -15.17
N TYR A 368 5.00 20.17 -16.01
CA TYR A 368 4.93 20.76 -17.34
C TYR A 368 4.80 22.29 -17.28
N TYR A 369 3.86 22.80 -16.45
CA TYR A 369 3.70 24.24 -16.24
C TYR A 369 4.93 24.89 -15.62
N GLN A 370 5.58 24.25 -14.66
CA GLN A 370 6.86 24.73 -14.10
C GLN A 370 7.95 24.80 -15.16
N LYS A 371 8.08 23.77 -16.00
CA LYS A 371 9.05 23.79 -17.10
C LYS A 371 8.77 24.93 -18.09
N MET A 372 7.49 25.13 -18.45
CA MET A 372 7.11 26.26 -19.33
C MET A 372 7.33 27.62 -18.66
N ALA A 373 7.09 27.77 -17.37
CA ALA A 373 7.34 29.00 -16.64
C ALA A 373 8.84 29.29 -16.49
N ASN A 374 9.67 28.26 -16.38
CA ASN A 374 11.11 28.38 -16.13
C ASN A 374 11.97 28.46 -17.40
N THR A 375 11.37 28.35 -18.60
CA THR A 375 12.06 28.43 -19.88
C THR A 375 11.44 29.54 -20.73
N ASP A 376 12.24 30.44 -21.30
CA ASP A 376 11.78 31.39 -22.29
C ASP A 376 11.58 30.71 -23.64
N LEU A 377 10.34 30.75 -24.16
CA LEU A 377 9.96 30.01 -25.37
C LEU A 377 10.64 30.52 -26.65
N MET A 378 11.06 31.80 -26.69
CA MET A 378 11.70 32.37 -27.86
C MET A 378 13.18 31.98 -27.93
N THR A 379 13.87 32.02 -26.81
CA THR A 379 15.34 31.88 -26.73
C THR A 379 15.79 30.52 -26.18
N GLN A 380 14.88 29.72 -25.60
CA GLN A 380 15.17 28.47 -24.89
C GLN A 380 16.11 28.62 -23.67
N LEU A 381 16.46 29.85 -23.30
CA LEU A 381 17.17 30.16 -22.06
C LEU A 381 16.24 29.97 -20.84
N ALA A 382 16.83 29.91 -19.66
CA ALA A 382 16.04 29.97 -18.43
C ALA A 382 15.34 31.36 -18.36
N SER A 383 14.08 31.36 -17.89
CA SER A 383 13.29 32.59 -17.78
C SER A 383 13.67 33.39 -16.53
N ARG A 384 13.18 34.62 -16.45
CA ARG A 384 13.25 35.45 -15.25
C ARG A 384 12.68 34.74 -14.03
N THR A 385 11.57 34.02 -14.19
CA THR A 385 10.96 33.19 -13.10
C THR A 385 11.94 32.17 -12.58
N ALA A 386 12.70 31.50 -13.45
CA ALA A 386 13.74 30.57 -13.07
C ALA A 386 14.88 31.23 -12.28
N PHE A 387 15.29 32.44 -12.70
CA PHE A 387 16.28 33.23 -11.98
C PHE A 387 15.80 33.61 -10.56
N GLU A 388 14.58 34.11 -10.43
CA GLU A 388 13.99 34.49 -9.15
C GLU A 388 13.82 33.25 -8.24
N GLU A 389 13.44 32.09 -8.79
CA GLU A 389 13.38 30.83 -8.06
C GLU A 389 14.76 30.33 -7.61
N ARG A 390 15.79 30.47 -8.46
CA ARG A 390 17.18 30.17 -8.12
C ARG A 390 17.66 30.98 -6.92
N VAL A 391 17.40 32.29 -6.95
CA VAL A 391 17.72 33.22 -5.85
C VAL A 391 16.99 32.82 -4.56
N ARG A 392 15.72 32.46 -4.66
CA ARG A 392 14.89 32.08 -3.51
C ARG A 392 15.35 30.77 -2.86
N LEU A 393 15.71 29.75 -3.66
CA LEU A 393 16.10 28.41 -3.17
C LEU A 393 17.54 28.34 -2.71
N SER A 394 18.44 29.07 -3.37
CA SER A 394 19.86 29.10 -3.06
C SER A 394 20.39 30.52 -3.31
N PRO A 395 20.25 31.41 -2.34
CA PRO A 395 20.55 32.83 -2.53
C PRO A 395 22.04 33.14 -2.73
N THR A 396 22.92 32.20 -2.47
CA THR A 396 24.38 32.34 -2.56
C THR A 396 24.93 31.37 -3.60
N LEU A 397 25.90 31.81 -4.40
CA LEU A 397 26.74 30.98 -5.26
C LEU A 397 27.96 30.49 -4.46
N ALA A 398 28.26 29.20 -4.57
CA ALA A 398 29.38 28.58 -3.83
C ALA A 398 30.71 28.75 -4.58
N GLY A 399 31.80 28.86 -3.82
CA GLY A 399 33.16 28.97 -4.37
C GLY A 399 33.42 30.25 -5.14
N PRO A 400 34.45 30.28 -6.01
CA PRO A 400 34.68 31.39 -6.94
C PRO A 400 33.52 31.45 -7.92
N CYS A 401 32.85 32.60 -8.00
CA CYS A 401 31.60 32.76 -8.74
C CYS A 401 31.51 34.09 -9.46
N ALA A 402 30.60 34.16 -10.43
CA ALA A 402 30.35 35.39 -11.16
C ALA A 402 28.89 35.54 -11.60
N CYS A 403 28.46 36.79 -11.75
CA CYS A 403 27.26 37.16 -12.47
C CYS A 403 27.64 38.05 -13.66
N ILE A 404 27.01 37.78 -14.81
CA ILE A 404 27.16 38.58 -16.01
C ILE A 404 25.78 39.08 -16.40
N VAL A 405 25.63 40.39 -16.64
CA VAL A 405 24.37 40.99 -17.11
C VAL A 405 24.65 41.61 -18.50
N MET A 406 23.74 41.38 -19.42
CA MET A 406 23.88 41.82 -20.82
C MET A 406 22.58 42.41 -21.33
N ASP A 407 22.69 43.39 -22.24
CA ASP A 407 21.57 44.11 -22.84
C ASP A 407 21.85 44.31 -24.34
N ILE A 408 20.84 44.08 -25.20
CA ILE A 408 20.98 44.28 -26.65
C ILE A 408 20.92 45.78 -26.98
N ASN A 409 21.98 46.28 -27.61
CA ASN A 409 22.01 47.68 -28.04
C ASN A 409 21.12 47.91 -29.28
N GLY A 410 20.28 48.94 -29.25
CA GLY A 410 19.50 49.38 -30.40
C GLY A 410 18.31 48.52 -30.80
N LEU A 411 17.89 47.56 -29.98
CA LEU A 411 16.76 46.67 -30.29
C LEU A 411 15.48 47.44 -30.64
N LYS A 412 15.19 48.55 -29.90
CA LYS A 412 14.03 49.38 -30.19
C LYS A 412 14.12 50.01 -31.60
N GLN A 413 15.29 50.49 -32.00
CA GLN A 413 15.49 51.08 -33.33
C GLN A 413 15.32 50.04 -34.44
N VAL A 414 15.79 48.80 -34.21
CA VAL A 414 15.60 47.67 -35.14
C VAL A 414 14.11 47.35 -35.28
N ASN A 415 13.38 47.28 -34.16
CA ASN A 415 11.93 47.04 -34.17
C ASN A 415 11.18 48.16 -34.93
N ASP A 416 11.53 49.41 -34.67
CA ASP A 416 10.86 50.57 -35.27
C ASP A 416 11.15 50.70 -36.78
N THR A 417 12.34 50.23 -37.24
CA THR A 417 12.79 50.39 -38.64
C THR A 417 12.52 49.17 -39.51
N LEU A 418 12.74 47.97 -38.97
CA LEU A 418 12.71 46.70 -39.71
C LEU A 418 11.58 45.75 -39.22
N GLY A 419 10.81 46.20 -38.23
CA GLY A 419 9.70 45.45 -37.67
C GLY A 419 10.09 44.40 -36.59
N HIS A 420 9.11 43.96 -35.83
CA HIS A 420 9.31 43.07 -34.67
C HIS A 420 9.95 41.72 -35.03
N SER A 421 9.74 41.23 -36.26
CA SER A 421 10.39 39.97 -36.69
C SER A 421 11.92 40.08 -36.77
N ALA A 422 12.44 41.24 -37.14
CA ALA A 422 13.88 41.47 -37.14
C ALA A 422 14.45 41.59 -35.71
N GLY A 423 13.71 42.24 -34.81
CA GLY A 423 14.06 42.27 -33.39
C GLY A 423 14.04 40.92 -32.71
N ASP A 424 13.04 40.08 -33.02
CA ASP A 424 12.97 38.69 -32.54
C ASP A 424 14.16 37.86 -33.02
N GLN A 425 14.59 38.06 -34.27
CA GLN A 425 15.78 37.39 -34.80
C GLN A 425 17.05 37.84 -34.09
N LEU A 426 17.16 39.15 -33.77
CA LEU A 426 18.29 39.70 -33.02
C LEU A 426 18.34 39.15 -31.60
N ILE A 427 17.18 39.00 -30.93
CA ILE A 427 17.09 38.39 -29.59
C ILE A 427 17.51 36.90 -29.63
N ARG A 428 17.07 36.12 -30.64
CA ARG A 428 17.50 34.72 -30.81
C ARG A 428 19.00 34.61 -31.05
N SER A 429 19.53 35.46 -31.92
CA SER A 429 20.97 35.50 -32.18
C SER A 429 21.77 35.84 -30.91
N ALA A 430 21.33 36.79 -30.09
CA ALA A 430 21.96 37.08 -28.81
C ALA A 430 21.95 35.83 -27.89
N ALA A 431 20.80 35.18 -27.77
CA ALA A 431 20.66 33.96 -26.93
C ALA A 431 21.57 32.83 -27.42
N GLU A 432 21.65 32.58 -28.72
CA GLU A 432 22.52 31.54 -29.31
C GLU A 432 24.00 31.82 -29.02
N ASN A 433 24.46 33.07 -29.20
CA ASN A 433 25.84 33.43 -28.87
C ASN A 433 26.14 33.29 -27.37
N ILE A 434 25.23 33.73 -26.49
CA ILE A 434 25.36 33.60 -25.04
C ILE A 434 25.41 32.10 -24.65
N LEU A 435 24.51 31.30 -25.18
CA LEU A 435 24.41 29.88 -24.86
C LEU A 435 25.67 29.12 -25.31
N SER A 436 26.16 29.39 -26.53
CA SER A 436 27.34 28.74 -27.09
C SER A 436 28.61 28.90 -26.24
N VAL A 437 28.71 30.02 -25.49
CA VAL A 437 29.87 30.34 -24.66
C VAL A 437 29.68 29.94 -23.21
N PHE A 438 28.50 30.17 -22.66
CA PHE A 438 28.28 30.09 -21.22
C PHE A 438 27.53 28.82 -20.74
N GLU A 439 26.82 28.07 -21.61
CA GLU A 439 26.15 26.85 -21.23
C GLU A 439 27.08 25.83 -20.54
N PRO A 440 28.34 25.63 -20.99
CA PRO A 440 29.26 24.72 -20.32
C PRO A 440 29.77 25.21 -18.95
N LEU A 441 29.60 26.52 -18.65
CA LEU A 441 30.15 27.17 -17.47
C LEU A 441 29.11 27.48 -16.41
N GLY A 442 27.82 27.63 -16.79
CA GLY A 442 26.75 28.00 -15.86
C GLY A 442 25.39 28.12 -16.51
N THR A 443 24.48 28.82 -15.86
CA THR A 443 23.09 28.93 -16.31
C THR A 443 22.85 30.31 -16.93
N CYS A 444 22.28 30.32 -18.15
CA CYS A 444 21.92 31.50 -18.89
C CYS A 444 20.44 31.80 -18.76
N TYR A 445 20.11 33.04 -18.47
CA TYR A 445 18.74 33.53 -18.25
C TYR A 445 18.38 34.65 -19.20
N ARG A 446 17.12 34.71 -19.63
CA ARG A 446 16.53 35.93 -20.22
C ARG A 446 15.69 36.63 -19.16
N MET A 447 16.08 37.85 -18.80
CA MET A 447 15.46 38.61 -17.71
C MET A 447 14.22 39.37 -18.19
N GLY A 448 14.18 39.77 -19.47
CA GLY A 448 13.06 40.44 -20.10
C GLY A 448 13.52 41.11 -21.41
N GLY A 449 12.64 41.37 -22.33
CA GLY A 449 12.92 42.12 -23.56
C GLY A 449 14.29 41.84 -24.21
N ASP A 450 15.24 42.73 -23.98
CA ASP A 450 16.61 42.78 -24.45
C ASP A 450 17.66 42.39 -23.39
N GLU A 451 17.23 42.03 -22.16
CA GLU A 451 18.11 41.79 -21.02
C GLU A 451 18.37 40.27 -20.79
N PHE A 452 19.63 39.95 -20.56
CA PHE A 452 20.11 38.58 -20.25
C PHE A 452 20.98 38.60 -19.01
N ALA A 453 20.98 37.47 -18.28
CA ALA A 453 21.87 37.23 -17.15
C ALA A 453 22.52 35.85 -17.24
N VAL A 454 23.73 35.70 -16.71
CA VAL A 454 24.43 34.43 -16.58
C VAL A 454 24.96 34.28 -15.15
N LEU A 455 24.68 33.16 -14.53
CA LEU A 455 25.25 32.80 -13.22
C LEU A 455 26.29 31.69 -13.41
N LEU A 456 27.49 31.93 -12.90
CA LEU A 456 28.63 31.04 -12.98
C LEU A 456 29.05 30.61 -11.56
N GLU A 457 29.17 29.33 -11.34
CA GLU A 457 29.70 28.73 -10.10
C GLU A 457 31.06 28.06 -10.37
N ASN A 458 31.93 28.02 -9.36
CA ASN A 458 33.28 27.42 -9.45
C ASN A 458 34.09 27.98 -10.62
N THR A 459 33.92 29.28 -10.90
CA THR A 459 34.50 29.98 -12.07
C THR A 459 35.36 31.17 -11.63
N THR A 460 36.64 31.13 -11.95
CA THR A 460 37.60 32.18 -11.59
C THR A 460 37.43 33.42 -12.47
N ALA A 461 37.87 34.60 -12.00
CA ALA A 461 37.86 35.83 -12.75
C ALA A 461 38.64 35.74 -14.09
N ALA A 462 39.68 34.90 -14.18
CA ALA A 462 40.40 34.66 -15.42
C ALA A 462 39.55 33.88 -16.45
N GLN A 463 38.79 32.88 -15.99
CA GLN A 463 37.84 32.14 -16.85
C GLN A 463 36.70 33.03 -17.32
N VAL A 464 36.17 33.91 -16.47
CA VAL A 464 35.15 34.91 -16.85
C VAL A 464 35.66 35.82 -17.97
N ARG A 465 36.86 36.39 -17.83
CA ARG A 465 37.48 37.24 -18.87
C ARG A 465 37.67 36.46 -20.18
N LYS A 466 38.12 35.22 -20.13
CA LYS A 466 38.26 34.35 -21.31
C LYS A 466 36.91 34.11 -21.98
N ALA A 467 35.87 33.79 -21.21
CA ALA A 467 34.52 33.59 -21.75
C ALA A 467 33.94 34.87 -22.39
N LEU A 468 34.14 36.04 -21.78
CA LEU A 468 33.72 37.31 -22.37
C LEU A 468 34.43 37.58 -23.70
N SER A 469 35.74 37.33 -23.81
CA SER A 469 36.48 37.44 -25.08
C SER A 469 35.98 36.45 -26.14
N GLN A 470 35.55 35.24 -25.71
CA GLN A 470 34.93 34.27 -26.62
C GLN A 470 33.56 34.72 -27.09
N LEU A 471 32.77 35.39 -26.25
CA LEU A 471 31.49 35.98 -26.61
C LEU A 471 31.67 37.07 -27.68
N ASP A 472 32.64 37.97 -27.51
CA ASP A 472 32.95 39.01 -28.49
C ASP A 472 33.34 38.40 -29.85
N LEU A 473 34.14 37.36 -29.85
CA LEU A 473 34.51 36.61 -31.07
C LEU A 473 33.32 35.91 -31.71
N SER A 474 32.43 35.32 -30.91
CA SER A 474 31.21 34.64 -31.38
C SER A 474 30.28 35.67 -32.06
N ILE A 475 30.03 36.80 -31.41
CA ILE A 475 29.21 37.89 -31.95
C ILE A 475 29.83 38.44 -33.25
N SER A 476 31.14 38.66 -33.27
CA SER A 476 31.83 39.14 -34.47
C SER A 476 31.67 38.19 -35.66
N ARG A 477 31.76 36.87 -35.42
CA ARG A 477 31.51 35.84 -36.45
C ARG A 477 30.05 35.83 -36.91
N SER A 478 29.10 35.88 -35.98
CA SER A 478 27.68 35.94 -36.26
C SER A 478 27.33 37.16 -37.15
N ASN A 479 27.93 38.30 -36.86
CA ASN A 479 27.72 39.53 -37.61
C ASN A 479 28.23 39.53 -39.06
N LEU A 480 29.10 38.56 -39.42
CA LEU A 480 29.54 38.38 -40.81
C LEU A 480 28.43 37.82 -41.74
N THR A 481 27.46 37.12 -41.14
CA THR A 481 26.40 36.41 -41.89
C THR A 481 25.01 37.02 -41.66
N GLN A 482 24.84 37.91 -40.70
CA GLN A 482 23.56 38.50 -40.34
C GLN A 482 23.34 39.85 -41.01
N SER A 483 22.07 40.09 -41.43
CA SER A 483 21.67 41.38 -42.03
C SER A 483 21.60 42.53 -41.01
N VAL A 484 21.37 42.21 -39.73
CA VAL A 484 21.34 43.17 -38.62
C VAL A 484 22.44 42.80 -37.63
N PRO A 485 23.46 43.69 -37.46
CA PRO A 485 24.58 43.39 -36.57
C PRO A 485 24.14 43.38 -35.10
N LEU A 486 24.47 42.30 -34.37
CA LEU A 486 24.26 42.19 -32.95
C LEU A 486 25.34 42.96 -32.18
N SER A 487 24.92 43.76 -31.22
CA SER A 487 25.79 44.43 -30.26
C SER A 487 25.23 44.30 -28.86
N LEU A 488 26.06 43.85 -27.90
CA LEU A 488 25.68 43.69 -26.50
C LEU A 488 26.44 44.68 -25.62
N ALA A 489 25.73 45.35 -24.72
CA ALA A 489 26.34 45.95 -23.55
C ALA A 489 26.51 44.90 -22.48
N VAL A 490 27.71 44.73 -21.93
CA VAL A 490 28.05 43.64 -21.00
C VAL A 490 28.64 44.21 -19.71
N GLY A 491 28.14 43.73 -18.58
CA GLY A 491 28.72 43.98 -17.27
C GLY A 491 28.91 42.67 -16.50
N HIS A 492 29.90 42.59 -15.66
CA HIS A 492 30.14 41.40 -14.85
C HIS A 492 30.64 41.78 -13.45
N ALA A 493 30.32 40.92 -12.49
CA ALA A 493 30.84 40.95 -11.12
C ALA A 493 31.32 39.55 -10.72
N THR A 494 32.40 39.51 -9.97
CA THR A 494 33.00 38.26 -9.46
C THR A 494 33.02 38.26 -7.94
N GLY A 495 32.89 37.13 -7.32
CA GLY A 495 32.88 36.96 -5.86
C GLY A 495 33.40 35.61 -5.41
N GLN A 496 33.43 35.43 -4.10
CA GLN A 496 33.71 34.17 -3.43
C GLN A 496 32.57 33.91 -2.43
N ASP A 497 31.84 32.79 -2.55
CA ASP A 497 30.69 32.47 -1.70
C ASP A 497 29.70 33.65 -1.58
N ALA A 498 29.37 34.29 -2.72
CA ALA A 498 28.71 35.59 -2.76
C ALA A 498 27.20 35.49 -2.99
N PRO A 499 26.38 36.41 -2.39
CA PRO A 499 24.95 36.48 -2.65
C PRO A 499 24.68 36.83 -4.12
N ILE A 500 23.76 36.09 -4.76
CA ILE A 500 23.38 36.29 -6.16
C ILE A 500 22.88 37.73 -6.41
N GLN A 501 22.05 38.26 -5.50
CA GLN A 501 21.49 39.60 -5.63
C GLN A 501 22.57 40.71 -5.63
N ALA A 502 23.61 40.57 -4.80
CA ALA A 502 24.72 41.51 -4.75
C ALA A 502 25.52 41.48 -6.06
N LEU A 503 25.89 40.26 -6.51
CA LEU A 503 26.61 40.10 -7.78
C LEU A 503 25.80 40.61 -8.98
N PHE A 504 24.49 40.34 -8.98
CA PHE A 504 23.61 40.84 -10.06
C PHE A 504 23.56 42.37 -10.08
N HIS A 505 23.40 43.03 -8.94
CA HIS A 505 23.38 44.49 -8.83
C HIS A 505 24.69 45.11 -9.31
N ASP A 506 25.84 44.55 -8.90
CA ASP A 506 27.16 45.04 -9.31
C ASP A 506 27.42 44.84 -10.81
N ALA A 507 27.00 43.67 -11.35
CA ALA A 507 27.08 43.36 -12.78
C ALA A 507 26.18 44.29 -13.61
N ASP A 508 24.94 44.53 -13.15
CA ASP A 508 24.01 45.46 -13.82
C ASP A 508 24.54 46.88 -13.84
N THR A 509 25.09 47.37 -12.72
CA THR A 509 25.77 48.69 -12.65
C THR A 509 26.93 48.76 -13.65
N ALA A 510 27.73 47.71 -13.77
CA ALA A 510 28.83 47.65 -14.74
C ALA A 510 28.32 47.64 -16.18
N MET A 511 27.27 46.89 -16.47
CA MET A 511 26.61 46.83 -17.79
C MET A 511 26.08 48.23 -18.20
N TYR A 512 25.40 48.92 -17.30
CA TYR A 512 24.88 50.25 -17.56
C TYR A 512 25.99 51.28 -17.89
N ARG A 513 27.14 51.20 -17.18
CA ARG A 513 28.33 52.03 -17.49
C ARG A 513 28.87 51.72 -18.90
N ASN A 514 28.98 50.44 -19.23
CA ASN A 514 29.42 49.98 -20.56
C ASN A 514 28.46 50.46 -21.65
N LYS A 515 27.14 50.35 -21.47
CA LYS A 515 26.12 50.82 -22.40
C LYS A 515 26.25 52.32 -22.68
N ASN A 516 26.49 53.14 -21.65
CA ASN A 516 26.68 54.57 -21.80
C ASN A 516 27.99 54.94 -22.53
N GLN A 517 29.07 54.21 -22.30
CA GLN A 517 30.34 54.40 -23.04
C GLN A 517 30.18 54.07 -24.53
N MET A 518 29.47 52.96 -24.86
CA MET A 518 29.18 52.57 -26.25
C MET A 518 28.35 53.65 -26.97
N LYS A 519 27.30 54.16 -26.30
CA LYS A 519 26.50 55.27 -26.85
C LYS A 519 27.33 56.53 -27.15
N ARG A 520 28.23 56.90 -26.23
CA ARG A 520 29.12 58.10 -26.44
C ARG A 520 30.09 57.88 -27.60
N ARG A 521 30.63 56.67 -27.77
CA ARG A 521 31.51 56.34 -28.91
C ARG A 521 30.77 56.38 -30.25
N ALA A 522 29.53 55.87 -30.28
CA ALA A 522 28.68 55.93 -31.47
C ALA A 522 28.23 57.37 -31.86
N ALA A 523 28.17 58.30 -30.90
CA ALA A 523 27.78 59.67 -31.08
C ALA A 523 28.98 60.63 -31.34
N ALA A 524 30.24 60.20 -31.20
CA ALA A 524 31.42 61.01 -31.50
C ALA A 524 31.60 61.06 -33.03
N PRO A 525 31.70 62.25 -33.61
CA PRO A 525 31.95 62.39 -35.05
C PRO A 525 33.34 61.84 -35.41
N SER A 526 33.38 60.95 -36.42
CA SER A 526 34.59 60.42 -37.03
C SER A 526 35.43 61.48 -37.74
#